data_974688f2fed4272fe7cc052e2b1879c1
#
_entry.id   974688f2fed4272fe7cc052e2b1879c1
#
_cell.length_a   1.000
_cell.length_b   1.000
_cell.length_c   1.000
_cell.angle_alpha   90.00
_cell.angle_beta   90.00
_cell.angle_gamma   90.00
#
_symmetry.space_group_name_H-M   'P 1'
#
loop_
_entity.id
_entity.type
_entity.pdbx_description
1 polymer ?
#
loop_
_entity_poly.entity_id
_entity_poly.type
_entity_poly.pdbx_seq_one_letter_code
_entity_poly.pdbx_strand_id
1 'polypeptide(L)'
;VIGAPKRGVGESTLNQVYTFGKSNKLCLEDSIIKIIEKGGFKPKIKSALNQLINMIHKWRKDSKNMKHFDLLKLVLDESGYSSMLKNKNDLENENRLENLKELLRAMQDYDNLQSFLEHVALATSIDQEWEGAKINLMTMHAAKGLEFDVVFLPGWEEGLFPHQKSLEEKGDFALEEERRLAYVGITRAKKEAY
;
A
#
# COMPACT_ATOMS: atom_id res chain seq x y z
N VAL A 1 -5.75 0.27 7.73
CA VAL A 1 -6.86 -0.21 8.57
C VAL A 1 -7.78 0.93 9.02
N ILE A 2 -7.29 2.15 9.29
CA ILE A 2 -8.16 3.28 9.67
C ILE A 2 -9.07 3.71 8.51
N GLY A 3 -8.50 3.84 7.31
CA GLY A 3 -9.21 4.32 6.11
C GLY A 3 -9.92 3.23 5.30
N ALA A 4 -9.55 1.97 5.46
CA ALA A 4 -10.12 0.84 4.73
C ALA A 4 -10.32 -0.36 5.68
N PRO A 5 -11.56 -0.90 5.83
CA PRO A 5 -12.83 -0.35 5.32
C PRO A 5 -13.17 1.04 5.87
N LYS A 6 -14.03 1.77 5.16
CA LYS A 6 -14.47 3.11 5.59
C LYS A 6 -15.20 3.03 6.94
N ARG A 7 -14.65 3.70 7.97
CA ARG A 7 -15.20 3.74 9.34
C ARG A 7 -15.85 5.09 9.69
N GLY A 8 -16.06 5.94 8.70
CA GLY A 8 -16.53 7.31 8.93
C GLY A 8 -15.45 8.26 9.45
N VAL A 9 -14.20 7.82 9.44
CA VAL A 9 -13.03 8.65 9.78
C VAL A 9 -12.50 9.23 8.48
N GLY A 10 -12.75 10.52 8.25
CA GLY A 10 -12.29 11.23 7.05
C GLY A 10 -10.88 11.78 7.20
N GLU A 11 -10.37 12.30 6.08
CA GLU A 11 -9.02 12.86 5.98
C GLU A 11 -8.79 14.02 6.97
N SER A 12 -9.76 14.89 7.14
CA SER A 12 -9.72 15.98 8.14
C SER A 12 -9.48 15.47 9.56
N THR A 13 -10.15 14.37 9.95
CA THR A 13 -9.96 13.74 11.27
C THR A 13 -8.57 13.14 11.41
N LEU A 14 -8.07 12.48 10.35
CA LEU A 14 -6.70 11.93 10.33
C LEU A 14 -5.66 13.04 10.45
N ASN A 15 -5.82 14.13 9.71
CA ASN A 15 -4.93 15.29 9.79
C ASN A 15 -4.92 15.92 11.20
N GLN A 16 -6.08 16.00 11.87
CA GLN A 16 -6.18 16.43 13.26
C GLN A 16 -5.34 15.52 14.18
N VAL A 17 -5.45 14.21 14.03
CA VAL A 17 -4.69 13.24 14.82
C VAL A 17 -3.18 13.35 14.57
N TYR A 18 -2.76 13.43 13.30
CA TYR A 18 -1.35 13.58 12.93
C TYR A 18 -0.75 14.88 13.47
N THR A 19 -1.45 15.99 13.30
CA THR A 19 -1.00 17.30 13.81
C THR A 19 -0.86 17.29 15.33
N PHE A 20 -1.83 16.71 16.03
CA PHE A 20 -1.79 16.58 17.49
C PHE A 20 -0.63 15.69 17.93
N GLY A 21 -0.43 14.55 17.27
CA GLY A 21 0.67 13.63 17.56
C GLY A 21 2.04 14.28 17.35
N LYS A 22 2.22 14.96 16.23
CA LYS A 22 3.47 15.68 15.91
C LYS A 22 3.78 16.77 16.94
N SER A 23 2.78 17.57 17.32
CA SER A 23 2.95 18.64 18.31
C SER A 23 3.26 18.15 19.72
N ASN A 24 2.78 16.95 20.09
CA ASN A 24 2.95 16.38 21.42
C ASN A 24 3.97 15.22 21.45
N LYS A 25 4.65 14.93 20.35
CA LYS A 25 5.60 13.79 20.19
C LYS A 25 4.99 12.44 20.61
N LEU A 26 3.76 12.20 20.20
CA LEU A 26 2.99 10.99 20.50
C LEU A 26 2.86 10.11 19.27
N CYS A 27 2.75 8.79 19.48
CA CYS A 27 2.34 7.88 18.43
C CYS A 27 0.87 8.10 18.03
N LEU A 28 0.45 7.51 16.91
CA LEU A 28 -0.90 7.67 16.39
C LEU A 28 -1.97 7.19 17.37
N GLU A 29 -1.74 6.06 18.01
CA GLU A 29 -2.65 5.45 18.98
C GLU A 29 -2.85 6.33 20.21
N ASP A 30 -1.76 6.78 20.83
CA ASP A 30 -1.81 7.69 21.97
C ASP A 30 -2.46 9.02 21.65
N SER A 31 -2.23 9.51 20.43
CA SER A 31 -2.86 10.74 19.93
C SER A 31 -4.38 10.60 19.85
N ILE A 32 -4.87 9.49 19.31
CA ILE A 32 -6.30 9.20 19.24
C ILE A 32 -6.90 9.13 20.63
N ILE A 33 -6.28 8.38 21.55
CA ILE A 33 -6.75 8.22 22.93
C ILE A 33 -6.85 9.57 23.62
N LYS A 34 -5.80 10.38 23.59
CA LYS A 34 -5.78 11.70 24.23
C LYS A 34 -6.79 12.69 23.63
N ILE A 35 -7.01 12.65 22.32
CA ILE A 35 -8.04 13.51 21.70
C ILE A 35 -9.44 13.03 22.10
N ILE A 36 -9.67 11.72 22.22
CA ILE A 36 -10.94 11.15 22.71
C ILE A 36 -11.22 11.61 24.15
N GLU A 37 -10.22 11.56 25.04
CA GLU A 37 -10.33 12.01 26.43
C GLU A 37 -10.68 13.49 26.54
N LYS A 38 -10.10 14.33 25.65
CA LYS A 38 -10.37 15.76 25.58
C LYS A 38 -11.69 16.12 24.88
N GLY A 39 -12.47 15.13 24.45
CA GLY A 39 -13.74 15.37 23.75
C GLY A 39 -13.59 15.93 22.33
N GLY A 40 -12.43 15.75 21.69
CA GLY A 40 -12.10 16.35 20.40
C GLY A 40 -12.76 15.73 19.16
N PHE A 41 -13.60 14.69 19.32
CA PHE A 41 -14.30 14.03 18.21
C PHE A 41 -15.81 14.00 18.40
N LYS A 42 -16.53 14.05 17.26
CA LYS A 42 -17.97 13.79 17.24
C LYS A 42 -18.29 12.37 17.73
N PRO A 43 -19.44 12.11 18.36
CA PRO A 43 -19.76 10.80 18.97
C PRO A 43 -19.57 9.60 18.03
N LYS A 44 -19.97 9.71 16.77
CA LYS A 44 -19.81 8.63 15.77
C LYS A 44 -18.34 8.32 15.47
N ILE A 45 -17.51 9.35 15.33
CA ILE A 45 -16.06 9.20 15.08
C ILE A 45 -15.38 8.62 16.31
N LYS A 46 -15.72 9.15 17.50
CA LYS A 46 -15.22 8.65 18.78
C LYS A 46 -15.51 7.15 18.95
N SER A 47 -16.74 6.72 18.67
CA SER A 47 -17.12 5.29 18.74
C SER A 47 -16.30 4.43 17.77
N ALA A 48 -16.16 4.85 16.52
CA ALA A 48 -15.40 4.11 15.51
C ALA A 48 -13.91 3.99 15.85
N LEU A 49 -13.30 5.06 16.36
CA LEU A 49 -11.90 5.06 16.79
C LEU A 49 -11.69 4.22 18.05
N ASN A 50 -12.60 4.27 19.03
CA ASN A 50 -12.54 3.40 20.20
C ASN A 50 -12.64 1.93 19.83
N GLN A 51 -13.55 1.56 18.92
CA GLN A 51 -13.64 0.19 18.43
C GLN A 51 -12.34 -0.26 17.79
N LEU A 52 -11.73 0.60 16.93
CA LEU A 52 -10.46 0.28 16.31
C LEU A 52 -9.32 0.09 17.33
N ILE A 53 -9.20 0.97 18.31
CA ILE A 53 -8.19 0.86 19.38
C ILE A 53 -8.38 -0.44 20.17
N ASN A 54 -9.62 -0.77 20.54
CA ASN A 54 -9.93 -2.00 21.25
C ASN A 54 -9.57 -3.25 20.43
N MET A 55 -9.81 -3.23 19.11
CA MET A 55 -9.38 -4.30 18.21
C MET A 55 -7.86 -4.43 18.17
N ILE A 56 -7.13 -3.32 18.05
CA ILE A 56 -5.66 -3.32 18.07
C ILE A 56 -5.12 -3.89 19.38
N HIS A 57 -5.69 -3.49 20.52
CA HIS A 57 -5.30 -4.04 21.83
C HIS A 57 -5.57 -5.54 21.92
N LYS A 58 -6.72 -6.00 21.42
CA LYS A 58 -7.04 -7.44 21.34
C LYS A 58 -6.01 -8.17 20.49
N TRP A 59 -5.76 -7.74 19.27
CA TRP A 59 -4.79 -8.37 18.35
C TRP A 59 -3.36 -8.40 18.94
N ARG A 60 -2.97 -7.33 19.64
CA ARG A 60 -1.68 -7.26 20.35
C ARG A 60 -1.59 -8.28 21.50
N LYS A 61 -2.70 -8.58 22.15
CA LYS A 61 -2.78 -9.65 23.16
C LYS A 61 -2.73 -11.04 22.49
N ASP A 62 -3.50 -11.23 21.43
CA ASP A 62 -3.61 -12.50 20.71
C ASP A 62 -2.29 -12.87 20.01
N SER A 63 -1.52 -11.89 19.55
CA SER A 63 -0.21 -12.09 18.92
C SER A 63 0.81 -12.83 19.79
N LYS A 64 0.65 -12.83 21.11
CA LYS A 64 1.54 -13.53 22.05
C LYS A 64 1.36 -15.05 22.03
N ASN A 65 0.18 -15.52 21.61
CA ASN A 65 -0.21 -16.93 21.69
C ASN A 65 -0.64 -17.53 20.35
N MET A 66 -0.51 -16.77 19.27
CA MET A 66 -0.97 -17.14 17.94
C MET A 66 0.19 -17.09 16.94
N LYS A 67 0.18 -17.99 15.97
CA LYS A 67 1.14 -17.90 14.85
C LYS A 67 0.89 -16.63 14.05
N HIS A 68 1.94 -16.02 13.56
CA HIS A 68 1.89 -14.71 12.89
C HIS A 68 0.99 -14.68 11.63
N PHE A 69 0.95 -15.77 10.85
CA PHE A 69 0.05 -15.86 9.70
C PHE A 69 -1.42 -16.07 10.08
N ASP A 70 -1.72 -16.74 11.22
CA ASP A 70 -3.08 -16.85 11.75
C ASP A 70 -3.54 -15.52 12.34
N LEU A 71 -2.63 -14.78 12.97
CA LEU A 71 -2.88 -13.39 13.40
C LEU A 71 -3.25 -12.51 12.21
N LEU A 72 -2.53 -12.60 11.09
CA LEU A 72 -2.88 -11.82 9.89
C LEU A 72 -4.27 -12.17 9.36
N LYS A 73 -4.63 -13.45 9.30
CA LYS A 73 -6.00 -13.88 8.92
C LYS A 73 -7.04 -13.26 9.84
N LEU A 74 -6.83 -13.36 11.15
CA LEU A 74 -7.72 -12.78 12.16
C LEU A 74 -7.88 -11.26 11.95
N VAL A 75 -6.78 -10.54 11.76
CA VAL A 75 -6.79 -9.09 11.52
C VAL A 75 -7.54 -8.72 10.24
N LEU A 76 -7.33 -9.45 9.16
CA LEU A 76 -8.01 -9.23 7.89
C LEU A 76 -9.53 -9.45 8.00
N ASP A 77 -9.96 -10.46 8.74
CA ASP A 77 -11.37 -10.79 8.92
C ASP A 77 -12.05 -9.85 9.91
N GLU A 78 -11.50 -9.67 11.11
CA GLU A 78 -12.09 -8.81 12.14
C GLU A 78 -12.07 -7.32 11.76
N SER A 79 -11.06 -6.87 11.01
CA SER A 79 -11.06 -5.51 10.47
C SER A 79 -12.14 -5.29 9.42
N GLY A 80 -12.72 -6.34 8.84
CA GLY A 80 -13.67 -6.28 7.74
C GLY A 80 -13.01 -6.05 6.38
N TYR A 81 -11.67 -6.11 6.29
CA TYR A 81 -10.94 -5.86 5.04
C TYR A 81 -11.25 -6.94 4.00
N SER A 82 -11.17 -8.22 4.39
CA SER A 82 -11.54 -9.34 3.52
C SER A 82 -12.98 -9.24 3.02
N SER A 83 -13.92 -8.89 3.90
CA SER A 83 -15.33 -8.72 3.56
C SER A 83 -15.54 -7.55 2.59
N MET A 84 -14.83 -6.44 2.77
CA MET A 84 -14.89 -5.29 1.88
C MET A 84 -14.47 -5.65 0.45
N LEU A 85 -13.39 -6.43 0.29
CA LEU A 85 -12.92 -6.86 -1.03
C LEU A 85 -13.89 -7.84 -1.69
N LYS A 86 -14.47 -8.78 -0.92
CA LYS A 86 -15.44 -9.76 -1.42
C LYS A 86 -16.77 -9.12 -1.87
N ASN A 87 -17.17 -8.01 -1.25
CA ASN A 87 -18.45 -7.35 -1.55
C ASN A 87 -18.47 -6.54 -2.84
N LYS A 88 -17.34 -6.35 -3.48
CA LYS A 88 -17.23 -5.69 -4.78
C LYS A 88 -16.70 -6.71 -5.78
N ASN A 89 -17.56 -7.19 -6.66
CA ASN A 89 -17.19 -8.07 -7.77
C ASN A 89 -16.52 -7.25 -8.88
N ASP A 90 -15.27 -6.86 -8.67
CA ASP A 90 -14.41 -6.32 -9.71
C ASP A 90 -13.06 -7.06 -9.72
N LEU A 91 -12.47 -7.14 -10.90
CA LEU A 91 -11.19 -7.81 -11.16
C LEU A 91 -10.06 -7.29 -10.25
N GLU A 92 -10.10 -6.01 -9.91
CA GLU A 92 -9.07 -5.42 -9.03
C GLU A 92 -9.15 -5.97 -7.61
N ASN A 93 -10.37 -6.15 -7.08
CA ASN A 93 -10.54 -6.74 -5.75
C ASN A 93 -10.25 -8.24 -5.73
N GLU A 94 -10.52 -8.97 -6.82
CA GLU A 94 -10.10 -10.38 -6.94
C GLU A 94 -8.58 -10.50 -6.91
N ASN A 95 -7.85 -9.67 -7.67
CA ASN A 95 -6.40 -9.62 -7.65
C ASN A 95 -5.85 -9.26 -6.26
N ARG A 96 -6.48 -8.31 -5.56
CA ARG A 96 -6.10 -7.96 -4.19
C ARG A 96 -6.32 -9.12 -3.21
N LEU A 97 -7.39 -9.89 -3.37
CA LEU A 97 -7.63 -11.08 -2.56
C LEU A 97 -6.56 -12.16 -2.81
N GLU A 98 -6.15 -12.34 -4.07
CA GLU A 98 -5.07 -13.29 -4.40
C GLU A 98 -3.74 -12.82 -3.81
N ASN A 99 -3.38 -11.54 -3.93
CA ASN A 99 -2.18 -10.97 -3.28
C ASN A 99 -2.19 -11.18 -1.75
N LEU A 100 -3.36 -11.11 -1.10
CA LEU A 100 -3.45 -11.42 0.33
C LEU A 100 -3.20 -12.90 0.63
N LYS A 101 -3.63 -13.81 -0.25
CA LYS A 101 -3.32 -15.24 -0.10
C LYS A 101 -1.83 -15.51 -0.29
N GLU A 102 -1.20 -14.85 -1.26
CA GLU A 102 0.25 -14.95 -1.47
C GLU A 102 1.03 -14.39 -0.28
N LEU A 103 0.61 -13.25 0.26
CA LEU A 103 1.20 -12.70 1.48
C LEU A 103 1.12 -13.69 2.65
N LEU A 104 -0.03 -14.33 2.84
CA LEU A 104 -0.22 -15.35 3.88
C LEU A 104 0.69 -16.58 3.67
N ARG A 105 0.89 -17.00 2.41
CA ARG A 105 1.82 -18.08 2.07
C ARG A 105 3.26 -17.68 2.36
N ALA A 106 3.68 -16.51 1.87
CA ALA A 106 5.02 -16.00 2.11
C ALA A 106 5.35 -15.86 3.60
N MET A 107 4.38 -15.47 4.43
CA MET A 107 4.59 -15.38 5.88
C MET A 107 4.85 -16.75 6.54
N GLN A 108 4.39 -17.86 5.94
CA GLN A 108 4.60 -19.21 6.51
C GLN A 108 6.05 -19.67 6.42
N ASP A 109 6.84 -19.07 5.54
CA ASP A 109 8.27 -19.39 5.37
C ASP A 109 9.15 -18.77 6.45
N TYR A 110 8.56 -17.97 7.37
CA TYR A 110 9.26 -17.30 8.46
C TYR A 110 8.83 -17.85 9.82
N ASP A 111 9.76 -17.93 10.76
CA ASP A 111 9.50 -18.47 12.09
C ASP A 111 8.55 -17.60 12.92
N ASN A 112 8.60 -16.28 12.72
CA ASN A 112 7.81 -15.32 13.50
C ASN A 112 7.59 -14.02 12.73
N LEU A 113 6.70 -13.17 13.26
CA LEU A 113 6.37 -11.88 12.67
C LEU A 113 7.58 -10.94 12.55
N GLN A 114 8.49 -10.98 13.52
CA GLN A 114 9.65 -10.10 13.54
C GLN A 114 10.60 -10.41 12.38
N SER A 115 10.93 -11.69 12.16
CA SER A 115 11.79 -12.10 11.04
C SER A 115 11.18 -11.78 9.67
N PHE A 116 9.86 -11.91 9.53
CA PHE A 116 9.15 -11.49 8.34
C PHE A 116 9.26 -9.97 8.11
N LEU A 117 9.00 -9.16 9.14
CA LEU A 117 9.08 -7.70 9.04
C LEU A 117 10.50 -7.20 8.77
N GLU A 118 11.51 -7.84 9.34
CA GLU A 118 12.93 -7.55 9.04
C GLU A 118 13.26 -7.85 7.58
N HIS A 119 12.78 -8.97 7.05
CA HIS A 119 12.95 -9.27 5.63
C HIS A 119 12.27 -8.23 4.72
N VAL A 120 11.02 -7.86 5.01
CA VAL A 120 10.30 -6.82 4.26
C VAL A 120 11.02 -5.47 4.35
N ALA A 121 11.52 -5.10 5.53
CA ALA A 121 12.28 -3.86 5.71
C ALA A 121 13.58 -3.86 4.90
N LEU A 122 14.29 -4.99 4.85
CA LEU A 122 15.49 -5.16 4.02
C LEU A 122 15.13 -5.07 2.53
N ALA A 123 14.09 -5.77 2.07
CA ALA A 123 13.64 -5.74 0.69
C ALA A 123 13.25 -4.33 0.23
N THR A 124 12.59 -3.55 1.10
CA THR A 124 12.21 -2.16 0.80
C THR A 124 13.36 -1.16 0.93
N SER A 125 14.38 -1.46 1.76
CA SER A 125 15.59 -0.60 1.90
C SER A 125 16.60 -0.83 0.79
N ILE A 126 16.58 -1.99 0.15
CA ILE A 126 17.41 -2.32 -1.02
C ILE A 126 17.12 -1.36 -2.19
N ASP A 127 15.96 -0.75 -2.25
CA ASP A 127 15.61 0.27 -3.24
C ASP A 127 16.36 1.62 -3.01
N GLN A 128 17.03 1.83 -1.90
CA GLN A 128 17.62 3.14 -1.57
C GLN A 128 19.15 3.24 -1.65
N GLU A 129 19.93 2.15 -1.46
CA GLU A 129 21.41 2.27 -1.48
C GLU A 129 22.11 1.00 -1.97
N TRP A 130 22.41 0.95 -3.26
CA TRP A 130 23.39 0.00 -3.77
C TRP A 130 24.46 0.69 -4.59
N GLU A 131 25.67 0.78 -4.10
CA GLU A 131 26.85 1.12 -4.88
C GLU A 131 27.25 -0.10 -5.75
N GLY A 132 27.18 0.04 -7.07
CA GLY A 132 27.61 -0.97 -8.03
C GLY A 132 26.78 -0.99 -9.32
N ALA A 133 27.31 -1.58 -10.37
CA ALA A 133 26.63 -1.75 -11.65
C ALA A 133 25.40 -2.66 -11.49
N LYS A 134 24.20 -2.16 -11.80
CA LYS A 134 22.94 -2.85 -11.61
C LYS A 134 22.01 -2.68 -12.77
N ILE A 135 21.21 -3.71 -12.93
CA ILE A 135 20.01 -3.65 -13.75
C ILE A 135 18.84 -3.36 -12.81
N ASN A 136 18.20 -2.22 -13.02
CA ASN A 136 16.96 -1.87 -12.35
C ASN A 136 15.78 -2.30 -13.23
N LEU A 137 14.89 -3.12 -12.71
CA LEU A 137 13.65 -3.50 -13.38
C LEU A 137 12.49 -2.79 -12.70
N MET A 138 11.75 -1.97 -13.48
CA MET A 138 10.63 -1.19 -12.94
C MET A 138 9.61 -0.85 -14.02
N THR A 139 8.44 -0.38 -13.61
CA THR A 139 7.46 0.17 -14.56
C THR A 139 7.85 1.58 -14.98
N MET A 140 7.39 2.02 -16.17
CA MET A 140 7.61 3.40 -16.63
C MET A 140 7.05 4.44 -15.66
N HIS A 141 5.94 4.14 -14.98
CA HIS A 141 5.39 5.02 -13.93
C HIS A 141 6.33 5.16 -12.74
N ALA A 142 6.95 4.07 -12.30
CA ALA A 142 7.91 4.08 -11.19
C ALA A 142 9.21 4.80 -11.56
N ALA A 143 9.56 4.85 -12.85
CA ALA A 143 10.73 5.55 -13.35
C ALA A 143 10.59 7.09 -13.38
N LYS A 144 9.39 7.63 -13.09
CA LYS A 144 9.16 9.09 -13.09
C LYS A 144 10.04 9.78 -12.04
N GLY A 145 10.89 10.71 -12.50
CA GLY A 145 11.83 11.45 -11.65
C GLY A 145 13.19 10.78 -11.45
N LEU A 146 13.36 9.54 -11.91
CA LEU A 146 14.66 8.86 -11.94
C LEU A 146 15.34 9.07 -13.29
N GLU A 147 16.67 8.83 -13.35
CA GLU A 147 17.45 8.89 -14.57
C GLU A 147 18.53 7.80 -14.57
N PHE A 148 18.78 7.21 -15.74
CA PHE A 148 19.71 6.09 -15.93
C PHE A 148 20.60 6.35 -17.14
N ASP A 149 21.82 5.84 -17.13
CA ASP A 149 22.72 5.99 -18.27
C ASP A 149 22.19 5.30 -19.51
N VAL A 150 21.66 4.10 -19.36
CA VAL A 150 21.08 3.29 -20.43
C VAL A 150 19.71 2.78 -20.00
N VAL A 151 18.74 2.84 -20.88
CA VAL A 151 17.35 2.38 -20.63
C VAL A 151 16.93 1.42 -21.72
N PHE A 152 16.38 0.28 -21.33
CA PHE A 152 15.72 -0.68 -22.22
C PHE A 152 14.21 -0.58 -22.00
N LEU A 153 13.45 -0.41 -23.08
CA LEU A 153 11.99 -0.27 -23.09
C LEU A 153 11.36 -1.43 -23.85
N PRO A 154 11.33 -2.65 -23.27
CA PRO A 154 10.79 -3.81 -23.96
C PRO A 154 9.27 -3.72 -24.13
N GLY A 155 8.74 -4.41 -25.16
CA GLY A 155 7.29 -4.51 -25.36
C GLY A 155 6.67 -3.31 -26.05
N TRP A 156 7.44 -2.52 -26.81
CA TRP A 156 6.91 -1.46 -27.67
C TRP A 156 6.38 -2.03 -28.98
N GLU A 157 5.27 -2.75 -28.85
CA GLU A 157 4.58 -3.38 -29.97
C GLU A 157 3.07 -3.22 -29.83
N GLU A 158 2.38 -3.24 -30.95
CA GLU A 158 0.95 -3.03 -31.01
C GLU A 158 0.20 -4.05 -30.13
N GLY A 159 -0.70 -3.55 -29.28
CA GLY A 159 -1.46 -4.37 -28.31
C GLY A 159 -0.82 -4.53 -26.93
N LEU A 160 0.51 -4.35 -26.80
CA LEU A 160 1.19 -4.29 -25.51
C LEU A 160 1.42 -2.85 -25.07
N PHE A 161 1.94 -2.02 -25.97
CA PHE A 161 2.13 -0.60 -25.70
C PHE A 161 1.98 0.21 -27.01
N PRO A 162 0.91 1.03 -27.12
CA PRO A 162 -0.15 1.30 -26.14
C PRO A 162 -1.01 0.07 -25.83
N HIS A 163 -1.49 -0.04 -24.58
CA HIS A 163 -2.25 -1.20 -24.13
C HIS A 163 -3.65 -1.21 -24.75
N GLN A 164 -3.96 -2.27 -25.54
CA GLN A 164 -5.19 -2.36 -26.32
C GLN A 164 -6.46 -2.15 -25.49
N LYS A 165 -6.54 -2.75 -24.29
CA LYS A 165 -7.70 -2.61 -23.40
C LYS A 165 -7.91 -1.15 -22.94
N SER A 166 -6.84 -0.41 -22.72
CA SER A 166 -6.93 1.02 -22.37
C SER A 166 -7.51 1.85 -23.51
N LEU A 167 -7.12 1.54 -24.74
CA LEU A 167 -7.64 2.19 -25.95
C LEU A 167 -9.12 1.89 -26.17
N GLU A 168 -9.55 0.65 -25.95
CA GLU A 168 -10.95 0.24 -26.10
C GLU A 168 -11.86 0.91 -25.05
N GLU A 169 -11.39 1.09 -23.81
CA GLU A 169 -12.17 1.67 -22.72
C GLU A 169 -12.24 3.20 -22.75
N LYS A 170 -11.17 3.89 -23.15
CA LYS A 170 -11.02 5.35 -23.01
C LYS A 170 -10.66 6.09 -24.31
N GLY A 171 -10.50 5.37 -25.42
CA GLY A 171 -10.23 5.97 -26.74
C GLY A 171 -9.01 6.90 -26.79
N ASP A 172 -9.17 8.04 -27.46
CA ASP A 172 -8.09 9.01 -27.68
C ASP A 172 -7.44 9.53 -26.40
N PHE A 173 -8.19 9.61 -25.30
CA PHE A 173 -7.64 10.03 -24.01
C PHE A 173 -6.61 9.04 -23.48
N ALA A 174 -6.87 7.75 -23.60
CA ALA A 174 -5.92 6.71 -23.20
C ALA A 174 -4.67 6.76 -24.09
N LEU A 175 -4.82 6.99 -25.38
CA LEU A 175 -3.68 7.13 -26.29
C LEU A 175 -2.76 8.29 -25.90
N GLU A 176 -3.33 9.42 -25.50
CA GLU A 176 -2.54 10.55 -25.01
C GLU A 176 -1.81 10.25 -23.69
N GLU A 177 -2.43 9.52 -22.77
CA GLU A 177 -1.77 9.07 -21.54
C GLU A 177 -0.63 8.08 -21.83
N GLU A 178 -0.83 7.11 -22.72
CA GLU A 178 0.23 6.18 -23.14
C GLU A 178 1.37 6.93 -23.87
N ARG A 179 1.06 7.94 -24.67
CA ARG A 179 2.07 8.79 -25.32
C ARG A 179 2.90 9.60 -24.31
N ARG A 180 2.27 10.12 -23.26
CA ARG A 180 2.97 10.79 -22.15
C ARG A 180 3.86 9.80 -21.39
N LEU A 181 3.39 8.59 -21.19
CA LEU A 181 4.16 7.54 -20.55
C LEU A 181 5.36 7.12 -21.40
N ALA A 182 5.18 7.01 -22.72
CA ALA A 182 6.25 6.79 -23.66
C ALA A 182 7.35 7.87 -23.56
N TYR A 183 6.92 9.13 -23.55
CA TYR A 183 7.84 10.27 -23.38
C TYR A 183 8.61 10.17 -22.05
N VAL A 184 7.92 9.84 -20.96
CA VAL A 184 8.57 9.64 -19.67
C VAL A 184 9.63 8.53 -19.77
N GLY A 185 9.31 7.37 -20.34
CA GLY A 185 10.25 6.25 -20.50
C GLY A 185 11.52 6.65 -21.27
N ILE A 186 11.37 7.23 -22.44
CA ILE A 186 12.50 7.63 -23.30
C ILE A 186 13.37 8.69 -22.60
N THR A 187 12.74 9.66 -21.94
CA THR A 187 13.48 10.74 -21.26
C THR A 187 14.18 10.33 -19.97
N ARG A 188 14.07 9.07 -19.56
CA ARG A 188 14.86 8.54 -18.43
C ARG A 188 16.28 8.20 -18.82
N ALA A 189 16.57 8.04 -20.10
CA ALA A 189 17.90 7.73 -20.59
C ALA A 189 18.78 9.02 -20.64
N LYS A 190 19.96 8.95 -20.01
CA LYS A 190 20.98 10.01 -20.10
C LYS A 190 21.85 9.86 -21.33
N LYS A 191 22.08 8.63 -21.78
CA LYS A 191 22.99 8.33 -22.90
C LYS A 191 22.28 7.56 -24.01
N GLU A 192 21.65 6.43 -23.69
CA GLU A 192 21.13 5.50 -24.67
C GLU A 192 19.77 4.92 -24.24
N ALA A 193 18.83 4.83 -25.17
CA ALA A 193 17.53 4.18 -25.01
C ALA A 193 17.35 3.10 -26.11
N TYR A 194 16.90 1.91 -25.75
CA TYR A 194 16.66 0.76 -26.62
C TYR A 194 15.23 0.26 -26.51
#